data_8ae8e5ce78ebaa232021da564b54d68a
#
_entry.id   8ae8e5ce78ebaa232021da564b54d68a
#
_cell.length_a   1.000
_cell.length_b   1.000
_cell.length_c   1.000
_cell.angle_alpha   90.00
_cell.angle_beta   90.00
_cell.angle_gamma   90.00
#
_symmetry.space_group_name_H-M   'P 1'
#
loop_
_entity.id
_entity.type
_entity.pdbx_description
1 polymer ?
#
loop_
_entity_poly.entity_id
_entity_poly.type
_entity_poly.pdbx_seq_one_letter_code
_entity_poly.pdbx_strand_id
1 'polypeptide(L)'
;MAVRDNPGRVLSSLRVNLLPALLAVLGLVLLLDLGRRLVIGGLTLSTLVRFLWTGLVRGMAIGLAGIGLSLTYSILGFANFAHGDYITVGAFAGWVTTFVVAGVGSVGLDLLVLVSSDASAGELGINVLSTPVAIAAGLVVAAGITALVTVALDRVVFRPMRDANGIALLIASVGVALALRYTLLILFSGSVRTLTTDVPTTAVGVGSGEVVFRAHDVTVVVLAGLLMLGTHLLLQYTKLG
;
A
#
# COMPACT_ATOMS: atom_id res chain seq x y z
N MET A 1 -51.09 35.83 -9.13
CA MET A 1 -50.27 34.75 -9.75
C MET A 1 -49.41 34.20 -8.65
N ALA A 2 -49.87 33.14 -7.95
CA ALA A 2 -49.16 32.57 -6.80
C ALA A 2 -48.15 31.55 -7.31
N VAL A 3 -46.85 31.80 -7.04
CA VAL A 3 -45.78 30.84 -7.30
C VAL A 3 -45.93 29.70 -6.32
N ARG A 4 -46.35 28.55 -6.81
CA ARG A 4 -46.52 27.31 -6.05
C ARG A 4 -45.10 26.74 -5.84
N ASP A 5 -44.53 27.04 -4.70
CA ASP A 5 -43.27 26.41 -4.30
C ASP A 5 -43.41 24.90 -4.27
N ASN A 6 -42.66 24.22 -5.13
CA ASN A 6 -42.69 22.78 -5.26
C ASN A 6 -41.92 22.13 -4.10
N PRO A 7 -42.57 21.48 -3.13
CA PRO A 7 -41.95 20.95 -1.92
C PRO A 7 -40.85 19.90 -2.23
N GLY A 8 -40.88 19.29 -3.42
CA GLY A 8 -39.86 18.34 -3.88
C GLY A 8 -38.47 18.95 -4.09
N ARG A 9 -38.37 20.26 -4.46
CA ARG A 9 -37.06 20.93 -4.62
C ARG A 9 -36.38 21.26 -3.30
N VAL A 10 -37.14 21.59 -2.27
CA VAL A 10 -36.61 21.86 -0.93
C VAL A 10 -36.09 20.59 -0.29
N LEU A 11 -36.77 19.45 -0.45
CA LEU A 11 -36.35 18.15 0.07
C LEU A 11 -35.13 17.58 -0.65
N SER A 12 -34.95 17.87 -1.98
CA SER A 12 -33.77 17.44 -2.70
C SER A 12 -32.51 18.26 -2.33
N SER A 13 -32.66 19.55 -2.06
CA SER A 13 -31.55 20.39 -1.58
C SER A 13 -31.13 20.05 -0.15
N LEU A 14 -32.08 19.65 0.71
CA LEU A 14 -31.78 19.18 2.07
C LEU A 14 -31.02 17.83 2.05
N ARG A 15 -31.38 16.90 1.14
CA ARG A 15 -30.67 15.61 1.01
C ARG A 15 -29.22 15.76 0.53
N VAL A 16 -28.94 16.70 -0.36
CA VAL A 16 -27.59 16.95 -0.86
C VAL A 16 -26.67 17.53 0.23
N ASN A 17 -27.22 18.25 1.19
CA ASN A 17 -26.45 18.91 2.24
C ASN A 17 -26.37 18.13 3.58
N LEU A 18 -27.22 17.11 3.78
CA LEU A 18 -27.25 16.35 5.03
C LEU A 18 -25.98 15.52 5.26
N LEU A 19 -25.49 14.83 4.25
CA LEU A 19 -24.29 13.99 4.38
C LEU A 19 -23.04 14.81 4.73
N PRO A 20 -22.66 15.87 3.99
CA PRO A 20 -21.53 16.71 4.37
C PRO A 20 -21.73 17.41 5.72
N ALA A 21 -22.94 17.81 6.07
CA ALA A 21 -23.23 18.39 7.39
C ALA A 21 -23.03 17.37 8.51
N LEU A 22 -23.52 16.14 8.37
CA LEU A 22 -23.28 15.06 9.32
C LEU A 22 -21.80 14.72 9.47
N LEU A 23 -21.06 14.66 8.35
CA LEU A 23 -19.63 14.43 8.39
C LEU A 23 -18.86 15.58 9.06
N ALA A 24 -19.27 16.82 8.82
CA ALA A 24 -18.67 18.00 9.48
C ALA A 24 -18.95 17.99 11.00
N VAL A 25 -20.18 17.66 11.41
CA VAL A 25 -20.54 17.54 12.83
C VAL A 25 -19.76 16.39 13.49
N LEU A 26 -19.70 15.23 12.85
CA LEU A 26 -18.90 14.11 13.34
C LEU A 26 -17.42 14.49 13.47
N GLY A 27 -16.85 15.12 12.45
CA GLY A 27 -15.47 15.60 12.47
C GLY A 27 -15.23 16.59 13.61
N LEU A 28 -16.15 17.54 13.82
CA LEU A 28 -16.07 18.50 14.91
C LEU A 28 -16.13 17.82 16.30
N VAL A 29 -17.06 16.87 16.48
CA VAL A 29 -17.17 16.11 17.73
C VAL A 29 -15.89 15.32 18.01
N LEU A 30 -15.31 14.66 17.00
CA LEU A 30 -14.06 13.92 17.13
C LEU A 30 -12.89 14.86 17.48
N LEU A 31 -12.80 16.04 16.85
CA LEU A 31 -11.77 17.03 17.16
C LEU A 31 -11.90 17.58 18.57
N LEU A 32 -13.13 17.86 19.03
CA LEU A 32 -13.39 18.31 20.40
C LEU A 32 -13.06 17.23 21.44
N ASP A 33 -13.42 15.94 21.17
CA ASP A 33 -13.05 14.83 22.06
C ASP A 33 -11.54 14.62 22.10
N LEU A 34 -10.86 14.72 20.97
CA LEU A 34 -9.40 14.66 20.89
C LEU A 34 -8.75 15.78 21.71
N GLY A 35 -9.22 17.03 21.54
CA GLY A 35 -8.75 18.18 22.32
C GLY A 35 -8.97 17.97 23.81
N ARG A 36 -10.16 17.52 24.21
CA ARG A 36 -10.48 17.20 25.60
C ARG A 36 -9.53 16.15 26.18
N ARG A 37 -9.26 15.06 25.47
CA ARG A 37 -8.35 13.98 25.91
C ARG A 37 -6.92 14.47 26.09
N LEU A 38 -6.44 15.38 25.25
CA LEU A 38 -5.13 16.00 25.38
C LEU A 38 -5.05 16.88 26.64
N VAL A 39 -6.10 17.66 26.94
CA VAL A 39 -6.14 18.58 28.09
C VAL A 39 -6.29 17.81 29.42
N ILE A 40 -7.14 16.78 29.47
CA ILE A 40 -7.42 15.97 30.67
C ILE A 40 -6.29 14.96 30.97
N GLY A 41 -5.32 14.81 30.05
CA GLY A 41 -4.23 13.84 30.20
C GLY A 41 -4.59 12.40 29.81
N GLY A 42 -5.76 12.17 29.22
CA GLY A 42 -6.17 10.87 28.68
C GLY A 42 -5.44 10.47 27.39
N LEU A 43 -4.76 11.41 26.73
CA LEU A 43 -3.89 11.21 25.58
C LEU A 43 -2.65 12.09 25.72
N THR A 44 -1.46 11.48 25.64
CA THR A 44 -0.21 12.25 25.65
C THR A 44 0.13 12.76 24.24
N LEU A 45 0.87 13.86 24.16
CA LEU A 45 1.33 14.40 22.88
C LEU A 45 2.19 13.38 22.11
N SER A 46 3.04 12.63 22.82
CA SER A 46 3.84 11.55 22.21
C SER A 46 2.97 10.46 21.60
N THR A 47 1.89 10.08 22.25
CA THR A 47 0.93 9.09 21.72
C THR A 47 0.23 9.61 20.46
N LEU A 48 -0.18 10.88 20.45
CA LEU A 48 -0.77 11.51 19.25
C LEU A 48 0.21 11.52 18.09
N VAL A 49 1.45 11.97 18.31
CA VAL A 49 2.48 11.99 17.25
C VAL A 49 2.77 10.58 16.73
N ARG A 50 2.83 9.58 17.61
CA ARG A 50 3.00 8.17 17.21
C ARG A 50 1.86 7.69 16.34
N PHE A 51 0.61 8.01 16.64
CA PHE A 51 -0.53 7.64 15.80
C PHE A 51 -0.50 8.34 14.45
N LEU A 52 -0.18 9.63 14.42
CA LEU A 52 -0.04 10.39 13.16
C LEU A 52 1.09 9.83 12.30
N TRP A 53 2.24 9.53 12.90
CA TRP A 53 3.36 8.92 12.18
C TRP A 53 3.00 7.55 11.59
N THR A 54 2.43 6.67 12.40
CA THR A 54 2.00 5.33 11.93
C THR A 54 0.93 5.44 10.85
N GLY A 55 0.00 6.39 11.01
CA GLY A 55 -1.01 6.68 10.00
C GLY A 55 -0.41 7.19 8.69
N LEU A 56 0.60 8.07 8.78
CA LEU A 56 1.33 8.59 7.61
C LEU A 56 2.04 7.46 6.87
N VAL A 57 2.81 6.63 7.56
CA VAL A 57 3.55 5.50 6.95
C VAL A 57 2.61 4.55 6.21
N ARG A 58 1.53 4.12 6.87
CA ARG A 58 0.52 3.24 6.26
C ARG A 58 -0.25 3.93 5.14
N GLY A 59 -0.62 5.19 5.36
CA GLY A 59 -1.35 6.01 4.39
C GLY A 59 -0.57 6.23 3.10
N MET A 60 0.75 6.44 3.19
CA MET A 60 1.63 6.58 2.02
C MET A 60 1.68 5.29 1.19
N ALA A 61 1.81 4.13 1.84
CA ALA A 61 1.81 2.84 1.14
C ALA A 61 0.46 2.55 0.45
N ILE A 62 -0.65 2.76 1.17
CA ILE A 62 -2.01 2.58 0.63
C ILE A 62 -2.29 3.59 -0.49
N GLY A 63 -1.88 4.85 -0.31
CA GLY A 63 -2.05 5.90 -1.30
C GLY A 63 -1.32 5.59 -2.61
N LEU A 64 -0.07 5.09 -2.52
CA LEU A 64 0.69 4.68 -3.70
C LEU A 64 0.00 3.52 -4.44
N ALA A 65 -0.51 2.51 -3.71
CA ALA A 65 -1.30 1.43 -4.28
C ALA A 65 -2.59 1.95 -4.94
N GLY A 66 -3.26 2.93 -4.31
CA GLY A 66 -4.46 3.57 -4.85
C GLY A 66 -4.20 4.36 -6.14
N ILE A 67 -3.08 5.08 -6.23
CA ILE A 67 -2.64 5.74 -7.48
C ILE A 67 -2.45 4.70 -8.58
N GLY A 68 -1.75 3.59 -8.30
CA GLY A 68 -1.56 2.51 -9.26
C GLY A 68 -2.88 1.90 -9.73
N LEU A 69 -3.83 1.68 -8.84
CA LEU A 69 -5.17 1.19 -9.17
C LEU A 69 -5.94 2.18 -10.05
N SER A 70 -5.88 3.48 -9.72
CA SER A 70 -6.53 4.55 -10.48
C SER A 70 -5.98 4.64 -11.91
N LEU A 71 -4.66 4.57 -12.07
CA LEU A 71 -4.02 4.54 -13.40
C LEU A 71 -4.43 3.31 -14.19
N THR A 72 -4.42 2.14 -13.56
CA THR A 72 -4.85 0.89 -14.21
C THR A 72 -6.32 0.98 -14.66
N TYR A 73 -7.19 1.52 -13.82
CA TYR A 73 -8.60 1.73 -14.16
C TYR A 73 -8.76 2.71 -15.33
N SER A 74 -7.99 3.82 -15.33
CA SER A 74 -8.01 4.82 -16.41
C SER A 74 -7.64 4.23 -17.78
N ILE A 75 -6.69 3.27 -17.79
CA ILE A 75 -6.21 2.64 -19.04
C ILE A 75 -7.12 1.47 -19.48
N LEU A 76 -7.54 0.64 -18.55
CA LEU A 76 -8.28 -0.59 -18.86
C LEU A 76 -9.80 -0.37 -18.96
N GLY A 77 -10.34 0.70 -18.38
CA GLY A 77 -11.77 1.01 -18.35
C GLY A 77 -12.61 0.09 -17.44
N PHE A 78 -11.98 -0.76 -16.62
CA PHE A 78 -12.68 -1.60 -15.65
C PHE A 78 -11.89 -1.72 -14.34
N ALA A 79 -12.59 -2.05 -13.23
CA ALA A 79 -11.96 -2.28 -11.93
C ALA A 79 -11.24 -3.64 -11.91
N ASN A 80 -9.91 -3.63 -11.93
CA ASN A 80 -9.10 -4.84 -11.89
C ASN A 80 -8.88 -5.31 -10.44
N PHE A 81 -9.64 -6.33 -10.02
CA PHE A 81 -9.53 -6.89 -8.67
C PHE A 81 -8.21 -7.64 -8.42
N ALA A 82 -7.48 -8.05 -9.47
CA ALA A 82 -6.17 -8.67 -9.32
C ALA A 82 -5.07 -7.67 -8.92
N HIS A 83 -5.34 -6.35 -8.88
CA HIS A 83 -4.32 -5.33 -8.58
C HIS A 83 -3.62 -5.57 -7.24
N GLY A 84 -4.35 -5.93 -6.18
CA GLY A 84 -3.78 -6.26 -4.89
C GLY A 84 -2.88 -7.49 -4.92
N ASP A 85 -3.25 -8.50 -5.71
CA ASP A 85 -2.46 -9.72 -5.83
C ASP A 85 -1.19 -9.50 -6.70
N TYR A 86 -1.19 -8.55 -7.66
CA TYR A 86 0.04 -8.09 -8.34
C TYR A 86 1.03 -7.46 -7.37
N ILE A 87 0.56 -6.60 -6.45
CA ILE A 87 1.39 -6.02 -5.40
C ILE A 87 1.98 -7.13 -4.52
N THR A 88 1.18 -8.14 -4.18
CA THR A 88 1.61 -9.27 -3.37
C THR A 88 2.69 -10.11 -4.08
N VAL A 89 2.52 -10.39 -5.38
CA VAL A 89 3.55 -11.07 -6.20
C VAL A 89 4.87 -10.28 -6.17
N GLY A 90 4.79 -8.95 -6.36
CA GLY A 90 5.96 -8.08 -6.27
C GLY A 90 6.61 -8.11 -4.89
N ALA A 91 5.82 -8.08 -3.83
CA ALA A 91 6.33 -8.13 -2.46
C ALA A 91 7.08 -9.44 -2.19
N PHE A 92 6.56 -10.59 -2.60
CA PHE A 92 7.25 -11.87 -2.46
C PHE A 92 8.51 -11.96 -3.34
N ALA A 93 8.46 -11.49 -4.58
CA ALA A 93 9.63 -11.45 -5.46
C ALA A 93 10.75 -10.57 -4.87
N GLY A 94 10.39 -9.40 -4.32
CA GLY A 94 11.33 -8.52 -3.64
C GLY A 94 11.89 -9.15 -2.37
N TRP A 95 11.04 -9.79 -1.57
CA TRP A 95 11.45 -10.51 -0.36
C TRP A 95 12.47 -11.61 -0.69
N VAL A 96 12.17 -12.49 -1.65
CA VAL A 96 13.09 -13.56 -2.10
C VAL A 96 14.42 -12.98 -2.56
N THR A 97 14.38 -11.96 -3.41
CA THR A 97 15.62 -11.35 -3.94
C THR A 97 16.46 -10.72 -2.84
N THR A 98 15.84 -9.96 -1.94
CA THR A 98 16.56 -9.35 -0.81
C THR A 98 17.21 -10.41 0.06
N PHE A 99 16.48 -11.49 0.34
CA PHE A 99 16.98 -12.60 1.15
C PHE A 99 18.15 -13.31 0.48
N VAL A 100 18.04 -13.63 -0.81
CA VAL A 100 19.12 -14.27 -1.59
C VAL A 100 20.36 -13.38 -1.64
N VAL A 101 20.20 -12.10 -1.97
CA VAL A 101 21.33 -11.16 -2.10
C VAL A 101 22.00 -10.91 -0.75
N ALA A 102 21.25 -10.78 0.34
CA ALA A 102 21.80 -10.61 1.68
C ALA A 102 22.47 -11.89 2.19
N GLY A 103 21.99 -13.08 1.79
CA GLY A 103 22.53 -14.38 2.20
C GLY A 103 23.73 -14.86 1.40
N VAL A 104 24.09 -14.19 0.31
CA VAL A 104 25.27 -14.59 -0.50
C VAL A 104 26.53 -14.61 0.33
N GLY A 105 27.16 -15.78 0.42
CA GLY A 105 28.40 -15.99 1.17
C GLY A 105 28.25 -16.30 2.66
N SER A 106 27.05 -16.22 3.21
CA SER A 106 26.76 -16.53 4.63
C SER A 106 25.82 -17.71 4.82
N VAL A 107 25.07 -18.10 3.79
CA VAL A 107 24.04 -19.13 3.85
C VAL A 107 24.24 -20.13 2.73
N GLY A 108 24.06 -21.43 3.01
CA GLY A 108 24.13 -22.50 2.02
C GLY A 108 23.00 -22.40 0.99
N LEU A 109 23.23 -22.93 -0.22
CA LEU A 109 22.27 -22.94 -1.31
C LEU A 109 20.94 -23.62 -0.93
N ASP A 110 20.96 -24.54 0.01
CA ASP A 110 19.79 -25.29 0.52
C ASP A 110 18.82 -24.36 1.25
N LEU A 111 19.32 -23.35 1.94
CA LEU A 111 18.52 -22.29 2.58
C LEU A 111 18.01 -21.25 1.58
N LEU A 112 18.67 -21.13 0.42
CA LEU A 112 18.25 -20.23 -0.65
C LEU A 112 17.07 -20.80 -1.45
N VAL A 113 16.81 -22.10 -1.35
CA VAL A 113 15.60 -22.75 -1.89
C VAL A 113 14.44 -22.53 -0.92
N LEU A 114 14.00 -21.33 -0.84
CA LEU A 114 13.14 -20.65 0.12
C LEU A 114 11.74 -21.22 0.31
N VAL A 115 11.35 -22.22 -0.44
CA VAL A 115 9.99 -22.76 -0.41
C VAL A 115 9.71 -23.55 0.87
N SER A 116 10.75 -24.05 1.55
CA SER A 116 10.62 -24.90 2.72
C SER A 116 11.43 -24.48 3.96
N SER A 117 12.19 -23.38 3.90
CA SER A 117 13.05 -23.00 5.02
C SER A 117 12.34 -22.08 6.00
N ASP A 118 12.44 -22.39 7.30
CA ASP A 118 12.03 -21.52 8.41
C ASP A 118 13.05 -20.40 8.69
N ALA A 119 14.05 -20.22 7.81
CA ALA A 119 15.06 -19.20 7.95
C ALA A 119 14.43 -17.81 8.09
N SER A 120 14.73 -17.13 9.17
CA SER A 120 14.21 -15.82 9.47
C SER A 120 15.14 -14.72 8.94
N ALA A 121 14.57 -13.59 8.52
CA ALA A 121 15.35 -12.42 8.14
C ALA A 121 16.27 -11.92 9.27
N GLY A 122 15.98 -12.25 10.53
CA GLY A 122 16.78 -11.93 11.68
C GLY A 122 18.17 -12.59 11.70
N GLU A 123 18.25 -13.81 11.19
CA GLU A 123 19.51 -14.54 11.10
C GLU A 123 20.51 -13.89 10.13
N LEU A 124 19.99 -13.19 9.12
CA LEU A 124 20.79 -12.47 8.13
C LEU A 124 21.01 -10.98 8.46
N GLY A 125 20.44 -10.48 9.55
CA GLY A 125 20.57 -9.08 9.95
C GLY A 125 20.08 -8.08 8.90
N ILE A 126 19.06 -8.44 8.10
CA ILE A 126 18.57 -7.61 6.99
C ILE A 126 17.89 -6.37 7.55
N ASN A 127 18.44 -5.21 7.26
CA ASN A 127 17.79 -3.91 7.49
C ASN A 127 18.28 -2.86 6.48
N VAL A 128 17.58 -1.72 6.43
CA VAL A 128 17.84 -0.66 5.44
C VAL A 128 19.27 -0.08 5.54
N LEU A 129 19.87 -0.11 6.73
CA LEU A 129 21.21 0.46 6.96
C LEU A 129 22.32 -0.58 6.77
N SER A 130 22.07 -1.85 7.15
CA SER A 130 23.09 -2.90 7.03
C SER A 130 23.18 -3.51 5.63
N THR A 131 22.03 -3.68 4.96
CA THR A 131 21.93 -4.34 3.65
C THR A 131 21.19 -3.50 2.58
N PRO A 132 21.56 -2.23 2.36
CA PRO A 132 20.84 -1.33 1.45
C PRO A 132 20.85 -1.84 0.00
N VAL A 133 21.92 -2.47 -0.44
CA VAL A 133 22.06 -3.02 -1.80
C VAL A 133 21.10 -4.19 -2.01
N ALA A 134 20.96 -5.09 -1.02
CA ALA A 134 20.04 -6.20 -1.10
C ALA A 134 18.58 -5.73 -1.19
N ILE A 135 18.21 -4.72 -0.39
CA ILE A 135 16.87 -4.13 -0.42
C ILE A 135 16.62 -3.41 -1.74
N ALA A 136 17.58 -2.64 -2.25
CA ALA A 136 17.47 -1.97 -3.55
C ALA A 136 17.30 -2.99 -4.69
N ALA A 137 18.10 -4.06 -4.70
CA ALA A 137 17.95 -5.16 -5.66
C ALA A 137 16.56 -5.81 -5.56
N GLY A 138 16.08 -6.06 -4.34
CA GLY A 138 14.75 -6.58 -4.09
C GLY A 138 13.65 -5.68 -4.67
N LEU A 139 13.73 -4.37 -4.47
CA LEU A 139 12.77 -3.41 -5.02
C LEU A 139 12.77 -3.38 -6.56
N VAL A 140 13.95 -3.42 -7.19
CA VAL A 140 14.07 -3.45 -8.65
C VAL A 140 13.48 -4.73 -9.22
N VAL A 141 13.79 -5.88 -8.62
CA VAL A 141 13.25 -7.17 -9.07
C VAL A 141 11.75 -7.26 -8.79
N ALA A 142 11.27 -6.75 -7.65
CA ALA A 142 9.84 -6.65 -7.35
C ALA A 142 9.09 -5.90 -8.46
N ALA A 143 9.58 -4.74 -8.85
CA ALA A 143 9.00 -3.93 -9.92
C ALA A 143 9.04 -4.68 -11.27
N GLY A 144 10.18 -5.29 -11.61
CA GLY A 144 10.35 -6.06 -12.85
C GLY A 144 9.42 -7.27 -12.95
N ILE A 145 9.35 -8.08 -11.89
CA ILE A 145 8.48 -9.27 -11.85
C ILE A 145 7.00 -8.87 -11.88
N THR A 146 6.62 -7.83 -11.12
CA THR A 146 5.24 -7.32 -11.15
C THR A 146 4.86 -6.86 -12.55
N ALA A 147 5.72 -6.08 -13.22
CA ALA A 147 5.48 -5.64 -14.59
C ALA A 147 5.39 -6.81 -15.56
N LEU A 148 6.30 -7.78 -15.46
CA LEU A 148 6.30 -8.99 -16.29
C LEU A 148 4.99 -9.80 -16.15
N VAL A 149 4.60 -10.08 -14.90
CA VAL A 149 3.36 -10.82 -14.59
C VAL A 149 2.14 -10.08 -15.07
N THR A 150 2.08 -8.76 -14.83
CA THR A 150 0.96 -7.91 -15.28
C THR A 150 0.84 -7.92 -16.81
N VAL A 151 1.95 -7.73 -17.54
CA VAL A 151 1.96 -7.75 -19.01
C VAL A 151 1.61 -9.16 -19.54
N ALA A 152 2.11 -10.22 -18.92
CA ALA A 152 1.79 -11.59 -19.31
C ALA A 152 0.29 -11.88 -19.16
N LEU A 153 -0.29 -11.50 -18.01
CA LEU A 153 -1.72 -11.67 -17.74
C LEU A 153 -2.60 -10.76 -18.62
N ASP A 154 -2.15 -9.55 -18.92
CA ASP A 154 -2.84 -8.72 -19.91
C ASP A 154 -2.90 -9.43 -21.26
N ARG A 155 -1.78 -9.97 -21.76
CA ARG A 155 -1.72 -10.64 -23.06
C ARG A 155 -2.54 -11.91 -23.14
N VAL A 156 -2.54 -12.71 -22.07
CA VAL A 156 -3.15 -14.05 -22.04
C VAL A 156 -4.64 -13.98 -21.67
N VAL A 157 -5.02 -13.10 -20.75
CA VAL A 157 -6.38 -13.05 -20.19
C VAL A 157 -7.15 -11.82 -20.69
N PHE A 158 -6.63 -10.61 -20.43
CA PHE A 158 -7.42 -9.40 -20.65
C PHE A 158 -7.47 -8.95 -22.11
N ARG A 159 -6.37 -9.06 -22.84
CA ARG A 159 -6.31 -8.68 -24.25
C ARG A 159 -7.28 -9.46 -25.15
N PRO A 160 -7.44 -10.79 -25.01
CA PRO A 160 -8.46 -11.53 -25.77
C PRO A 160 -9.91 -11.16 -25.40
N MET A 161 -10.12 -10.57 -24.22
CA MET A 161 -11.44 -10.20 -23.69
C MET A 161 -11.78 -8.71 -23.89
N ARG A 162 -11.01 -7.96 -24.68
CA ARG A 162 -11.21 -6.49 -24.82
C ARG A 162 -12.59 -6.10 -25.37
N ASP A 163 -13.19 -6.97 -26.18
CA ASP A 163 -14.53 -6.78 -26.73
C ASP A 163 -15.65 -7.26 -25.81
N ALA A 164 -15.30 -7.86 -24.67
CA ALA A 164 -16.26 -8.31 -23.67
C ALA A 164 -16.80 -7.13 -22.85
N ASN A 165 -17.97 -7.32 -22.23
CA ASN A 165 -18.52 -6.32 -21.33
C ASN A 165 -17.68 -6.18 -20.06
N GLY A 166 -17.75 -5.02 -19.38
CA GLY A 166 -16.98 -4.72 -18.18
C GLY A 166 -17.19 -5.72 -17.04
N ILE A 167 -18.36 -6.34 -16.95
CA ILE A 167 -18.70 -7.36 -15.94
C ILE A 167 -17.87 -8.64 -16.18
N ALA A 168 -17.73 -9.06 -17.44
CA ALA A 168 -16.92 -10.23 -17.77
C ALA A 168 -15.44 -10.01 -17.43
N LEU A 169 -14.89 -8.83 -17.74
CA LEU A 169 -13.53 -8.43 -17.36
C LEU A 169 -13.34 -8.39 -15.84
N LEU A 170 -14.32 -7.89 -15.12
CA LEU A 170 -14.32 -7.88 -13.65
C LEU A 170 -14.28 -9.31 -13.09
N ILE A 171 -15.12 -10.21 -13.57
CA ILE A 171 -15.13 -11.62 -13.15
C ILE A 171 -13.80 -12.30 -13.50
N ALA A 172 -13.25 -12.06 -14.68
CA ALA A 172 -11.94 -12.57 -15.08
C ALA A 172 -10.84 -12.08 -14.13
N SER A 173 -10.87 -10.81 -13.73
CA SER A 173 -9.89 -10.26 -12.80
C SER A 173 -9.95 -10.89 -11.41
N VAL A 174 -11.14 -11.27 -10.93
CA VAL A 174 -11.30 -12.06 -9.69
C VAL A 174 -10.69 -13.44 -9.85
N GLY A 175 -10.90 -14.10 -10.99
CA GLY A 175 -10.27 -15.40 -11.31
C GLY A 175 -8.75 -15.31 -11.30
N VAL A 176 -8.18 -14.27 -11.92
CA VAL A 176 -6.73 -13.99 -11.90
C VAL A 176 -6.23 -13.73 -10.48
N ALA A 177 -6.96 -12.94 -9.69
CA ALA A 177 -6.62 -12.65 -8.30
C ALA A 177 -6.50 -13.95 -7.49
N LEU A 178 -7.51 -14.83 -7.58
CA LEU A 178 -7.50 -16.11 -6.89
C LEU A 178 -6.37 -17.03 -7.38
N ALA A 179 -6.12 -17.09 -8.70
CA ALA A 179 -5.03 -17.90 -9.26
C ALA A 179 -3.67 -17.44 -8.70
N LEU A 180 -3.39 -16.13 -8.70
CA LEU A 180 -2.15 -15.59 -8.14
C LEU A 180 -2.02 -15.86 -6.63
N ARG A 181 -3.10 -15.62 -5.89
CA ARG A 181 -3.13 -15.85 -4.44
C ARG A 181 -2.84 -17.29 -4.07
N TYR A 182 -3.53 -18.25 -4.71
CA TYR A 182 -3.31 -19.67 -4.44
C TYR A 182 -1.95 -20.16 -4.93
N THR A 183 -1.42 -19.61 -6.02
CA THR A 183 -0.05 -19.88 -6.46
C THR A 183 0.97 -19.45 -5.40
N LEU A 184 0.85 -18.23 -4.86
CA LEU A 184 1.72 -17.75 -3.80
C LEU A 184 1.55 -18.59 -2.51
N LEU A 185 0.32 -18.98 -2.18
CA LEU A 185 0.04 -19.83 -1.01
C LEU A 185 0.71 -21.20 -1.13
N ILE A 186 0.69 -21.81 -2.30
CA ILE A 186 1.36 -23.09 -2.58
C ILE A 186 2.89 -22.93 -2.50
N LEU A 187 3.43 -21.83 -3.07
CA LEU A 187 4.87 -21.59 -3.11
C LEU A 187 5.45 -21.22 -1.73
N PHE A 188 4.71 -20.46 -0.92
CA PHE A 188 5.20 -19.88 0.34
C PHE A 188 4.45 -20.36 1.61
N SER A 189 3.61 -21.41 1.48
CA SER A 189 2.85 -22.06 2.58
C SER A 189 1.98 -21.14 3.43
N GLY A 190 1.62 -19.93 2.97
CA GLY A 190 0.72 -19.00 3.65
C GLY A 190 1.25 -18.43 4.97
N SER A 191 2.48 -18.69 5.36
CA SER A 191 3.09 -18.13 6.57
C SER A 191 3.46 -16.66 6.38
N VAL A 192 3.36 -15.88 7.45
CA VAL A 192 3.79 -14.48 7.47
C VAL A 192 5.31 -14.44 7.35
N ARG A 193 5.81 -13.77 6.32
CA ARG A 193 7.24 -13.57 6.08
C ARG A 193 7.61 -12.15 6.47
N THR A 194 8.65 -11.98 7.30
CA THR A 194 9.20 -10.69 7.67
C THR A 194 10.49 -10.44 6.88
N LEU A 195 10.73 -9.20 6.50
CA LEU A 195 11.95 -8.81 5.81
C LEU A 195 13.04 -8.39 6.79
N THR A 196 12.65 -7.78 7.92
CA THR A 196 13.60 -7.25 8.91
C THR A 196 13.13 -7.59 10.31
N THR A 197 14.06 -7.91 11.21
CA THR A 197 13.77 -8.14 12.64
C THR A 197 14.42 -7.09 13.52
N ASP A 198 15.66 -6.70 13.22
CA ASP A 198 16.39 -5.62 13.92
C ASP A 198 16.35 -4.34 13.12
N VAL A 199 15.44 -3.45 13.49
CA VAL A 199 15.29 -2.17 12.80
C VAL A 199 15.96 -1.09 13.63
N PRO A 200 16.95 -0.37 13.08
CA PRO A 200 17.50 0.80 13.73
C PRO A 200 16.41 1.81 14.05
N THR A 201 16.36 2.23 15.31
CA THR A 201 15.35 3.15 15.83
C THR A 201 16.00 4.40 16.40
N THR A 202 15.33 5.54 16.24
CA THR A 202 15.69 6.79 16.89
C THR A 202 14.53 7.24 17.77
N ALA A 203 14.76 7.38 19.05
CA ALA A 203 13.77 7.90 19.99
C ALA A 203 13.90 9.42 20.09
N VAL A 204 12.80 10.13 19.97
CA VAL A 204 12.71 11.60 20.11
C VAL A 204 11.76 11.92 21.24
N GLY A 205 12.20 12.69 22.22
CA GLY A 205 11.36 13.16 23.32
C GLY A 205 10.28 14.12 22.82
N VAL A 206 9.02 13.82 23.12
CA VAL A 206 7.87 14.66 22.73
C VAL A 206 6.94 14.82 23.94
N GLY A 207 6.92 16.01 24.51
CA GLY A 207 6.16 16.27 25.74
C GLY A 207 6.67 15.43 26.91
N SER A 208 5.81 14.65 27.55
CA SER A 208 6.13 13.77 28.68
C SER A 208 6.53 12.34 28.28
N GLY A 209 6.67 12.05 26.98
CA GLY A 209 6.99 10.73 26.48
C GLY A 209 7.96 10.74 25.30
N GLU A 210 8.23 9.57 24.74
CA GLU A 210 9.12 9.39 23.59
C GLU A 210 8.34 8.85 22.38
N VAL A 211 8.75 9.29 21.20
CA VAL A 211 8.29 8.77 19.91
C VAL A 211 9.45 8.06 19.24
N VAL A 212 9.26 6.80 18.91
CA VAL A 212 10.26 5.95 18.25
C VAL A 212 10.03 5.98 16.75
N PHE A 213 11.01 6.48 16.01
CA PHE A 213 11.06 6.45 14.56
C PHE A 213 11.94 5.29 14.11
N ARG A 214 11.40 4.43 13.27
CA ARG A 214 12.12 3.29 12.69
C ARG A 214 12.70 3.70 11.35
N ALA A 215 13.93 3.31 11.06
CA ALA A 215 14.62 3.66 9.81
C ALA A 215 13.82 3.23 8.56
N HIS A 216 13.20 2.05 8.60
CA HIS A 216 12.39 1.59 7.45
C HIS A 216 11.10 2.39 7.26
N ASP A 217 10.46 2.88 8.33
CA ASP A 217 9.26 3.73 8.22
C ASP A 217 9.59 5.04 7.49
N VAL A 218 10.73 5.65 7.83
CA VAL A 218 11.25 6.84 7.14
C VAL A 218 11.52 6.53 5.67
N THR A 219 12.15 5.38 5.38
CA THR A 219 12.43 4.95 4.01
C THR A 219 11.14 4.77 3.21
N VAL A 220 10.11 4.14 3.79
CA VAL A 220 8.80 3.97 3.14
C VAL A 220 8.17 5.33 2.82
N VAL A 221 8.16 6.28 3.75
CA VAL A 221 7.57 7.62 3.53
C VAL A 221 8.33 8.36 2.43
N VAL A 222 9.66 8.37 2.47
CA VAL A 222 10.49 9.05 1.48
C VAL A 222 10.32 8.41 0.10
N LEU A 223 10.42 7.09 0.01
CA LEU A 223 10.31 6.37 -1.26
C LEU A 223 8.91 6.51 -1.86
N ALA A 224 7.86 6.33 -1.06
CA ALA A 224 6.49 6.50 -1.54
C ALA A 224 6.22 7.95 -1.97
N GLY A 225 6.71 8.94 -1.22
CA GLY A 225 6.60 10.35 -1.60
C GLY A 225 7.31 10.67 -2.92
N LEU A 226 8.52 10.16 -3.12
CA LEU A 226 9.26 10.31 -4.37
C LEU A 226 8.57 9.63 -5.55
N LEU A 227 8.01 8.43 -5.35
CA LEU A 227 7.27 7.72 -6.38
C LEU A 227 5.95 8.42 -6.74
N MET A 228 5.22 8.95 -5.75
CA MET A 228 4.00 9.74 -5.98
C MET A 228 4.32 11.02 -6.75
N LEU A 229 5.35 11.74 -6.33
CA LEU A 229 5.80 12.96 -7.00
C LEU A 229 6.28 12.65 -8.43
N GLY A 230 7.08 11.59 -8.59
CA GLY A 230 7.56 11.13 -9.90
C GLY A 230 6.40 10.78 -10.83
N THR A 231 5.40 10.05 -10.34
CA THR A 231 4.19 9.73 -11.10
C THR A 231 3.42 11.00 -11.49
N HIS A 232 3.26 11.93 -10.55
CA HIS A 232 2.60 13.21 -10.83
C HIS A 232 3.32 14.02 -11.91
N LEU A 233 4.65 14.17 -11.80
CA LEU A 233 5.45 14.89 -12.80
C LEU A 233 5.42 14.20 -14.17
N LEU A 234 5.51 12.86 -14.17
CA LEU A 234 5.44 12.07 -15.39
C LEU A 234 4.11 12.28 -16.11
N LEU A 235 2.98 12.25 -15.40
CA LEU A 235 1.67 12.45 -15.98
C LEU A 235 1.44 13.90 -16.45
N GLN A 236 1.97 14.91 -15.74
CA GLN A 236 1.76 16.32 -16.11
C GLN A 236 2.69 16.82 -17.20
N TYR A 237 3.94 16.36 -17.21
CA TYR A 237 4.98 16.94 -18.10
C TYR A 237 5.39 16.02 -19.24
N THR A 238 4.82 14.80 -19.35
CA THR A 238 5.09 13.92 -20.49
C THR A 238 3.81 13.68 -21.31
N LYS A 239 4.00 13.25 -22.58
CA LYS A 239 2.88 12.90 -23.48
C LYS A 239 2.17 11.58 -23.08
N LEU A 240 2.53 11.02 -21.92
CA LEU A 240 1.94 9.79 -21.40
C LEU A 240 0.75 10.07 -20.46
N GLY A 241 0.52 11.32 -20.11
CA GLY A 241 -0.60 11.79 -19.27
C GLY A 241 -1.74 12.40 -20.05
#